data_06017f8f4d0ae70d7973fdc2c555c0d0
#
_entry.id   06017f8f4d0ae70d7973fdc2c555c0d0
#
_cell.length_a   1.000
_cell.length_b   1.000
_cell.length_c   1.000
_cell.angle_alpha   90.00
_cell.angle_beta   90.00
_cell.angle_gamma   90.00
#
_symmetry.space_group_name_H-M   'P 1'
#
loop_
_entity.id
_entity.type
_entity.pdbx_description
1 polymer ?
#
loop_
_entity_poly.entity_id
_entity_poly.type
_entity_poly.pdbx_seq_one_letter_code
_entity_poly.pdbx_strand_id
1 'polypeptide(L)'
;MDVPTINSRTRPMGYAMNVNSPDREIFNIIEREKQRQEETINLIASENYVSSAVMAATGSVLTNKYAEGYPGKRYYPGCVQVDEAEVLAIERCKKLFNAQHANVQPHSGSQANMAVYFSLLQPGDTILGMSLSSGGHLTHGHGVNFSGTLFNSVQYTVNRETECLDYDEIERLAQQHKPKLIICGASAYSRIIDFEKLSQIAKSVNALLLADIAHIAGLVATGLHPSPIDCADFVTSTTHKTLRGPRGGLIMSSAEHALKIDRAIMPGMQGGPLMNTIAAKAVAFHEALQPSFVEYQQQIINNARAIANEFISLGYRIVAGGTDNHLFIVDLTAKNISGLKADNALEKAGINITRSCIPFDTRKPWETSGIRVGSPAVTTRGMQEQHMKEIVHLIDDVIKHHDNDVVLSAIKVKARNLCAQFPINL
;
A
#
# COMPACT_ATOMS: atom_id res chain seq x y z
N MET A 1 -20.85 -49.79 -30.52
CA MET A 1 -21.21 -48.69 -29.59
C MET A 1 -19.93 -47.91 -29.34
N ASP A 2 -19.72 -46.88 -30.15
CA ASP A 2 -18.50 -46.09 -30.14
C ASP A 2 -18.64 -44.98 -29.09
N VAL A 3 -17.69 -44.93 -28.16
CA VAL A 3 -17.56 -43.88 -27.17
C VAL A 3 -16.80 -42.72 -27.82
N PRO A 4 -17.32 -41.47 -27.84
CA PRO A 4 -16.59 -40.36 -28.43
C PRO A 4 -15.44 -39.93 -27.51
N THR A 5 -14.22 -39.99 -28.04
CA THR A 5 -13.00 -39.44 -27.45
C THR A 5 -13.11 -37.91 -27.36
N ILE A 6 -13.12 -37.39 -26.12
CA ILE A 6 -13.05 -35.95 -25.83
C ILE A 6 -11.61 -35.47 -26.12
N ASN A 7 -11.47 -34.74 -27.21
CA ASN A 7 -10.21 -34.12 -27.62
C ASN A 7 -9.96 -32.87 -26.75
N SER A 8 -9.18 -33.00 -25.69
CA SER A 8 -8.76 -31.90 -24.82
C SER A 8 -7.68 -31.04 -25.49
N ARG A 9 -8.08 -30.17 -26.42
CA ARG A 9 -7.22 -29.07 -26.83
C ARG A 9 -7.38 -27.93 -25.79
N THR A 10 -6.55 -27.94 -24.75
CA THR A 10 -6.28 -26.78 -23.94
C THR A 10 -5.59 -25.74 -24.82
N ARG A 11 -6.35 -24.75 -25.28
CA ARG A 11 -5.77 -23.53 -25.83
C ARG A 11 -5.11 -22.77 -24.65
N PRO A 12 -3.86 -22.30 -24.78
CA PRO A 12 -3.30 -21.39 -23.81
C PRO A 12 -4.17 -20.13 -23.80
N MET A 13 -4.70 -19.76 -22.63
CA MET A 13 -5.40 -18.49 -22.44
C MET A 13 -4.36 -17.35 -22.49
N GLY A 14 -3.99 -16.94 -23.69
CA GLY A 14 -3.42 -15.63 -23.91
C GLY A 14 -4.57 -14.64 -23.83
N TYR A 15 -4.65 -13.86 -22.76
CA TYR A 15 -5.53 -12.70 -22.68
C TYR A 15 -4.94 -11.58 -23.58
N ALA A 16 -5.00 -11.76 -24.89
CA ALA A 16 -5.13 -10.62 -25.76
C ALA A 16 -6.56 -10.10 -25.53
N MET A 17 -6.69 -8.90 -24.94
CA MET A 17 -8.00 -8.22 -24.88
C MET A 17 -8.42 -7.86 -26.31
N ASN A 18 -8.88 -8.84 -27.06
CA ASN A 18 -9.64 -8.62 -28.27
C ASN A 18 -11.07 -8.29 -27.84
N VAL A 19 -11.21 -7.19 -27.09
CA VAL A 19 -12.52 -6.68 -26.71
C VAL A 19 -13.06 -5.94 -27.93
N ASN A 20 -13.89 -6.64 -28.70
CA ASN A 20 -14.73 -6.03 -29.74
C ASN A 20 -15.81 -5.18 -29.04
N SER A 21 -15.37 -4.17 -28.28
CA SER A 21 -16.30 -3.28 -27.58
C SER A 21 -16.77 -2.17 -28.51
N PRO A 22 -18.07 -1.89 -28.54
CA PRO A 22 -18.61 -0.71 -29.22
C PRO A 22 -18.13 0.59 -28.55
N ASP A 23 -17.71 0.58 -27.26
CA ASP A 23 -17.22 1.75 -26.53
C ASP A 23 -15.73 1.98 -26.78
N ARG A 24 -15.42 2.56 -27.92
CA ARG A 24 -14.03 2.89 -28.28
C ARG A 24 -13.43 3.99 -27.41
N GLU A 25 -14.24 4.85 -26.82
CA GLU A 25 -13.77 5.99 -26.01
C GLU A 25 -13.03 5.51 -24.77
N ILE A 26 -13.67 4.66 -23.95
CA ILE A 26 -13.06 4.16 -22.72
C ILE A 26 -11.85 3.26 -23.00
N PHE A 27 -11.91 2.40 -24.04
CA PHE A 27 -10.79 1.55 -24.37
C PHE A 27 -9.57 2.31 -24.92
N ASN A 28 -9.79 3.42 -25.63
CA ASN A 28 -8.70 4.34 -26.03
C ASN A 28 -8.07 5.03 -24.80
N ILE A 29 -8.85 5.34 -23.76
CA ILE A 29 -8.32 5.88 -22.48
C ILE A 29 -7.46 4.84 -21.79
N ILE A 30 -7.92 3.60 -21.70
CA ILE A 30 -7.18 2.49 -21.10
C ILE A 30 -5.85 2.25 -21.84
N GLU A 31 -5.85 2.28 -23.16
CA GLU A 31 -4.63 2.09 -23.95
C GLU A 31 -3.63 3.24 -23.74
N ARG A 32 -4.12 4.50 -23.67
CA ARG A 32 -3.24 5.65 -23.33
C ARG A 32 -2.67 5.53 -21.92
N GLU A 33 -3.45 5.04 -20.94
CA GLU A 33 -2.95 4.80 -19.59
C GLU A 33 -1.91 3.69 -19.56
N LYS A 34 -2.12 2.61 -20.30
CA LYS A 34 -1.12 1.54 -20.47
C LYS A 34 0.18 2.10 -21.04
N GLN A 35 0.09 2.88 -22.11
CA GLN A 35 1.27 3.54 -22.70
C GLN A 35 1.95 4.46 -21.70
N ARG A 36 1.19 5.26 -20.93
CA ARG A 36 1.75 6.13 -19.88
C ARG A 36 2.54 5.33 -18.86
N GLN A 37 1.99 4.21 -18.38
CA GLN A 37 2.66 3.34 -17.41
C GLN A 37 3.95 2.76 -18.00
N GLU A 38 3.95 2.32 -19.24
CA GLU A 38 5.15 1.79 -19.93
C GLU A 38 6.25 2.86 -20.09
N GLU A 39 5.88 4.09 -20.37
CA GLU A 39 6.81 5.17 -20.73
C GLU A 39 7.31 6.01 -19.54
N THR A 40 6.78 5.80 -18.32
CA THR A 40 7.12 6.62 -17.16
C THR A 40 7.84 5.83 -16.07
N ILE A 41 8.79 6.47 -15.38
CA ILE A 41 9.42 5.96 -14.16
C ILE A 41 8.46 6.22 -13.00
N ASN A 42 7.97 5.13 -12.37
CA ASN A 42 7.03 5.23 -11.27
C ASN A 42 7.74 4.98 -9.92
N LEU A 43 7.85 6.04 -9.12
CA LEU A 43 8.40 6.02 -7.76
C LEU A 43 7.35 6.39 -6.70
N ILE A 44 6.06 6.34 -7.03
CA ILE A 44 4.98 6.52 -6.07
C ILE A 44 4.98 5.31 -5.11
N ALA A 45 5.31 5.54 -3.84
CA ALA A 45 5.54 4.48 -2.86
C ALA A 45 4.33 3.57 -2.60
N SER A 46 3.12 4.03 -2.92
CA SER A 46 1.86 3.28 -2.77
C SER A 46 1.41 2.57 -4.06
N GLU A 47 2.18 2.64 -5.14
CA GLU A 47 1.85 2.01 -6.42
C GLU A 47 2.77 0.83 -6.73
N ASN A 48 2.22 -0.12 -7.50
CA ASN A 48 2.95 -1.28 -7.98
C ASN A 48 2.26 -1.83 -9.23
N TYR A 49 2.93 -2.74 -9.93
CA TYR A 49 2.38 -3.44 -11.08
C TYR A 49 2.06 -4.88 -10.68
N VAL A 50 0.80 -5.28 -10.86
CA VAL A 50 0.35 -6.65 -10.57
C VAL A 50 0.72 -7.59 -11.72
N SER A 51 0.71 -8.89 -11.45
CA SER A 51 0.91 -9.91 -12.50
C SER A 51 -0.29 -10.00 -13.44
N SER A 52 -0.06 -10.53 -14.65
CA SER A 52 -1.14 -10.88 -15.58
C SER A 52 -2.18 -11.83 -14.97
N ALA A 53 -1.77 -12.72 -14.08
CA ALA A 53 -2.67 -13.63 -13.37
C ALA A 53 -3.61 -12.89 -12.41
N VAL A 54 -3.11 -11.89 -11.67
CA VAL A 54 -3.93 -11.01 -10.83
C VAL A 54 -4.90 -10.18 -11.67
N MET A 55 -4.45 -9.63 -12.82
CA MET A 55 -5.33 -8.91 -13.75
C MET A 55 -6.42 -9.81 -14.32
N ALA A 56 -6.09 -11.02 -14.74
CA ALA A 56 -7.04 -11.99 -15.26
C ALA A 56 -8.11 -12.37 -14.22
N ALA A 57 -7.71 -12.60 -12.97
CA ALA A 57 -8.64 -12.89 -11.89
C ALA A 57 -9.58 -11.69 -11.61
N THR A 58 -9.04 -10.46 -11.64
CA THR A 58 -9.82 -9.23 -11.45
C THR A 58 -10.86 -9.04 -12.56
N GLY A 59 -10.53 -9.35 -13.81
CA GLY A 59 -11.43 -9.27 -14.97
C GLY A 59 -12.29 -10.53 -15.21
N SER A 60 -12.34 -11.46 -14.26
CA SER A 60 -13.04 -12.74 -14.42
C SER A 60 -14.56 -12.64 -14.29
N VAL A 61 -15.26 -13.74 -14.68
CA VAL A 61 -16.72 -13.88 -14.55
C VAL A 61 -17.23 -13.79 -13.10
N LEU A 62 -16.35 -13.87 -12.10
CA LEU A 62 -16.70 -13.68 -10.70
C LEU A 62 -17.20 -12.25 -10.40
N THR A 63 -16.95 -11.30 -11.31
CA THR A 63 -17.56 -9.96 -11.31
C THR A 63 -19.09 -10.00 -11.30
N ASN A 64 -19.71 -11.02 -11.89
CA ASN A 64 -21.16 -11.13 -12.02
C ASN A 64 -21.85 -11.67 -10.76
N LYS A 65 -21.09 -12.23 -9.79
CA LYS A 65 -21.67 -12.99 -8.68
C LYS A 65 -21.91 -12.15 -7.44
N TYR A 66 -23.15 -12.10 -7.01
CA TYR A 66 -23.56 -11.51 -5.73
C TYR A 66 -23.45 -12.56 -4.60
N ALA A 67 -22.68 -12.27 -3.53
CA ALA A 67 -22.33 -13.25 -2.51
C ALA A 67 -22.32 -12.66 -1.08
N GLU A 68 -23.38 -11.92 -0.68
CA GLU A 68 -23.52 -11.43 0.70
C GLU A 68 -23.46 -12.57 1.72
N GLY A 69 -22.82 -12.31 2.85
CA GLY A 69 -22.52 -13.29 3.89
C GLY A 69 -21.09 -13.83 3.75
N TYR A 70 -20.88 -15.03 4.25
CA TYR A 70 -19.57 -15.68 4.33
C TYR A 70 -19.64 -17.11 3.78
N PRO A 71 -18.52 -17.77 3.45
CA PRO A 71 -18.52 -19.14 2.95
C PRO A 71 -19.40 -20.07 3.78
N GLY A 72 -20.29 -20.82 3.11
CA GLY A 72 -21.24 -21.70 3.74
C GLY A 72 -22.44 -21.03 4.43
N LYS A 73 -22.47 -19.69 4.47
CA LYS A 73 -23.53 -18.88 5.13
C LYS A 73 -23.90 -17.68 4.27
N ARG A 74 -24.19 -17.91 2.98
CA ARG A 74 -24.57 -16.85 2.03
C ARG A 74 -26.07 -16.59 2.05
N TYR A 75 -26.43 -15.36 1.76
CA TYR A 75 -27.83 -14.96 1.59
C TYR A 75 -28.38 -15.31 0.20
N TYR A 76 -27.52 -15.70 -0.76
CA TYR A 76 -27.87 -16.01 -2.15
C TYR A 76 -27.43 -17.43 -2.52
N PRO A 77 -28.21 -18.12 -3.39
CA PRO A 77 -27.80 -19.41 -3.93
C PRO A 77 -26.69 -19.28 -4.97
N GLY A 78 -26.12 -20.41 -5.40
CA GLY A 78 -25.11 -20.47 -6.44
C GLY A 78 -23.74 -19.97 -6.02
N CYS A 79 -23.37 -20.08 -4.73
CA CYS A 79 -22.13 -19.53 -4.18
C CYS A 79 -21.01 -20.57 -4.00
N VAL A 80 -21.17 -21.83 -4.42
CA VAL A 80 -20.19 -22.90 -4.17
C VAL A 80 -18.78 -22.48 -4.64
N GLN A 81 -18.63 -22.04 -5.88
CA GLN A 81 -17.33 -21.66 -6.45
C GLN A 81 -16.75 -20.38 -5.83
N VAL A 82 -17.59 -19.43 -5.46
CA VAL A 82 -17.09 -18.21 -4.79
C VAL A 82 -16.75 -18.47 -3.34
N ASP A 83 -17.40 -19.45 -2.69
CA ASP A 83 -17.02 -19.92 -1.35
C ASP A 83 -15.61 -20.53 -1.39
N GLU A 84 -15.33 -21.39 -2.36
CA GLU A 84 -14.00 -21.96 -2.56
C GLU A 84 -12.95 -20.87 -2.80
N ALA A 85 -13.26 -19.86 -3.62
CA ALA A 85 -12.36 -18.75 -3.89
C ALA A 85 -12.07 -17.90 -2.64
N GLU A 86 -13.09 -17.60 -1.83
CA GLU A 86 -12.92 -16.82 -0.60
C GLU A 86 -12.19 -17.63 0.49
N VAL A 87 -12.53 -18.90 0.69
CA VAL A 87 -11.81 -19.79 1.60
C VAL A 87 -10.33 -19.87 1.22
N LEU A 88 -10.03 -20.02 -0.07
CA LEU A 88 -8.66 -20.07 -0.56
C LEU A 88 -7.90 -18.77 -0.27
N ALA A 89 -8.54 -17.61 -0.45
CA ALA A 89 -7.96 -16.32 -0.12
C ALA A 89 -7.68 -16.17 1.38
N ILE A 90 -8.64 -16.58 2.22
CA ILE A 90 -8.52 -16.55 3.69
C ILE A 90 -7.35 -17.44 4.14
N GLU A 91 -7.30 -18.70 3.70
CA GLU A 91 -6.27 -19.63 4.14
C GLU A 91 -4.87 -19.22 3.66
N ARG A 92 -4.76 -18.69 2.44
CA ARG A 92 -3.49 -18.15 1.94
C ARG A 92 -3.05 -16.90 2.72
N CYS A 93 -3.98 -16.01 3.06
CA CYS A 93 -3.70 -14.84 3.90
C CYS A 93 -3.21 -15.25 5.29
N LYS A 94 -3.93 -16.18 5.95
CA LYS A 94 -3.54 -16.71 7.26
C LYS A 94 -2.15 -17.34 7.23
N LYS A 95 -1.87 -18.15 6.21
CA LYS A 95 -0.56 -18.78 6.02
C LYS A 95 0.54 -17.75 5.79
N LEU A 96 0.29 -16.74 4.95
CA LEU A 96 1.26 -15.72 4.57
C LEU A 96 1.71 -14.87 5.77
N PHE A 97 0.79 -14.52 6.65
CA PHE A 97 1.05 -13.66 7.80
C PHE A 97 1.11 -14.41 9.13
N ASN A 98 0.92 -15.72 9.15
CA ASN A 98 0.78 -16.54 10.37
C ASN A 98 -0.38 -16.06 11.27
N ALA A 99 -1.50 -15.63 10.67
CA ALA A 99 -2.64 -15.08 11.38
C ALA A 99 -3.66 -16.17 11.77
N GLN A 100 -4.32 -16.03 12.92
CA GLN A 100 -5.36 -16.96 13.37
C GLN A 100 -6.67 -16.77 12.58
N HIS A 101 -7.03 -15.51 12.30
CA HIS A 101 -8.19 -15.12 11.51
C HIS A 101 -7.81 -14.10 10.44
N ALA A 102 -8.50 -14.16 9.30
CA ALA A 102 -8.38 -13.19 8.23
C ALA A 102 -9.75 -12.93 7.58
N ASN A 103 -10.10 -11.65 7.42
CA ASN A 103 -11.23 -11.22 6.62
C ASN A 103 -10.70 -10.53 5.34
N VAL A 104 -11.04 -11.09 4.18
CA VAL A 104 -10.57 -10.64 2.86
C VAL A 104 -11.60 -9.82 2.10
N GLN A 105 -12.76 -9.54 2.70
CA GLN A 105 -13.85 -8.79 2.07
C GLN A 105 -13.68 -7.27 2.03
N PRO A 106 -12.87 -6.59 2.88
CA PRO A 106 -12.75 -5.13 2.78
C PRO A 106 -12.40 -4.66 1.37
N HIS A 107 -13.17 -3.68 0.85
CA HIS A 107 -12.96 -3.13 -0.49
C HIS A 107 -11.71 -2.24 -0.57
N SER A 108 -11.27 -1.70 0.56
CA SER A 108 -10.07 -0.86 0.67
C SER A 108 -9.44 -0.94 2.07
N GLY A 109 -8.20 -0.46 2.21
CA GLY A 109 -7.57 -0.31 3.53
C GLY A 109 -8.34 0.65 4.45
N SER A 110 -8.92 1.71 3.90
CA SER A 110 -9.75 2.66 4.68
C SER A 110 -10.98 1.97 5.28
N GLN A 111 -11.64 1.09 4.51
CA GLN A 111 -12.77 0.30 5.01
C GLN A 111 -12.33 -0.79 5.98
N ALA A 112 -11.15 -1.37 5.81
CA ALA A 112 -10.57 -2.28 6.78
C ALA A 112 -10.38 -1.59 8.15
N ASN A 113 -9.77 -0.40 8.16
CA ASN A 113 -9.63 0.40 9.38
C ASN A 113 -11.01 0.77 9.96
N MET A 114 -11.92 1.27 9.12
CA MET A 114 -13.27 1.65 9.55
C MET A 114 -14.01 0.48 10.23
N ALA A 115 -13.89 -0.74 9.71
CA ALA A 115 -14.51 -1.93 10.30
C ALA A 115 -13.95 -2.24 11.70
N VAL A 116 -12.64 -2.12 11.89
CA VAL A 116 -12.03 -2.27 13.23
C VAL A 116 -12.59 -1.21 14.18
N TYR A 117 -12.62 0.06 13.78
CA TYR A 117 -13.18 1.13 14.63
C TYR A 117 -14.64 0.84 15.01
N PHE A 118 -15.49 0.52 14.06
CA PHE A 118 -16.92 0.27 14.31
C PHE A 118 -17.19 -1.03 15.07
N SER A 119 -16.27 -1.98 15.06
CA SER A 119 -16.39 -3.20 15.88
C SER A 119 -16.15 -2.94 17.37
N LEU A 120 -15.49 -1.84 17.72
CA LEU A 120 -14.92 -1.61 19.06
C LEU A 120 -15.41 -0.33 19.72
N LEU A 121 -15.62 0.73 18.95
CA LEU A 121 -15.74 2.09 19.43
C LEU A 121 -17.16 2.64 19.23
N GLN A 122 -17.51 3.59 20.08
CA GLN A 122 -18.69 4.44 19.93
C GLN A 122 -18.24 5.85 19.53
N PRO A 123 -19.08 6.64 18.82
CA PRO A 123 -18.77 8.04 18.55
C PRO A 123 -18.38 8.80 19.83
N GLY A 124 -17.30 9.58 19.73
CA GLY A 124 -16.73 10.30 20.88
C GLY A 124 -15.67 9.53 21.69
N ASP A 125 -15.50 8.23 21.47
CA ASP A 125 -14.40 7.49 22.10
C ASP A 125 -13.03 8.07 21.66
N THR A 126 -12.06 8.00 22.59
CA THR A 126 -10.72 8.53 22.32
C THR A 126 -9.86 7.49 21.57
N ILE A 127 -9.20 7.95 20.53
CA ILE A 127 -8.20 7.19 19.76
C ILE A 127 -6.86 7.93 19.77
N LEU A 128 -5.76 7.18 19.66
CA LEU A 128 -4.40 7.75 19.57
C LEU A 128 -3.74 7.22 18.29
N GLY A 129 -3.40 8.10 17.35
CA GLY A 129 -2.82 7.73 16.07
C GLY A 129 -1.69 8.66 15.60
N MET A 130 -0.91 8.22 14.62
CA MET A 130 0.17 9.02 14.05
C MET A 130 -0.40 10.19 13.23
N SER A 131 0.11 11.39 13.43
CA SER A 131 -0.30 12.57 12.67
C SER A 131 0.05 12.43 11.18
N LEU A 132 -0.79 13.00 10.31
CA LEU A 132 -0.57 13.00 8.86
C LEU A 132 0.75 13.66 8.49
N SER A 133 1.12 14.76 9.16
CA SER A 133 2.36 15.50 8.92
C SER A 133 3.62 14.73 9.32
N SER A 134 3.50 13.74 10.19
CA SER A 134 4.60 12.86 10.60
C SER A 134 4.63 11.53 9.82
N GLY A 135 3.72 11.36 8.85
CA GLY A 135 3.67 10.18 7.99
C GLY A 135 2.51 9.23 8.24
N GLY A 136 1.57 9.56 9.14
CA GLY A 136 0.35 8.79 9.36
C GLY A 136 -0.56 8.74 8.14
N HIS A 137 -1.64 7.96 8.23
CA HIS A 137 -2.68 7.92 7.21
C HIS A 137 -3.90 8.74 7.64
N LEU A 138 -4.73 9.18 6.68
CA LEU A 138 -5.98 9.91 6.96
C LEU A 138 -6.86 9.17 7.97
N THR A 139 -6.94 7.84 7.87
CA THR A 139 -7.76 7.00 8.76
C THR A 139 -7.16 6.80 10.16
N HIS A 140 -6.03 7.43 10.48
CA HIS A 140 -5.42 7.40 11.80
C HIS A 140 -5.85 8.58 12.69
N GLY A 141 -7.03 9.16 12.42
CA GLY A 141 -7.61 10.22 13.24
C GLY A 141 -7.51 11.62 12.63
N HIS A 142 -7.23 11.76 11.33
CA HIS A 142 -7.18 13.09 10.70
C HIS A 142 -8.57 13.74 10.65
N GLY A 143 -8.68 15.03 11.00
CA GLY A 143 -9.95 15.72 11.22
C GLY A 143 -10.93 15.78 10.04
N VAL A 144 -10.46 15.61 8.79
CA VAL A 144 -11.34 15.53 7.59
C VAL A 144 -11.81 14.12 7.26
N ASN A 145 -11.31 13.11 7.98
CA ASN A 145 -11.65 11.71 7.76
C ASN A 145 -12.67 11.24 8.81
N PHE A 146 -13.43 10.19 8.50
CA PHE A 146 -14.39 9.60 9.46
C PHE A 146 -13.77 9.38 10.84
N SER A 147 -12.51 8.97 10.90
CA SER A 147 -11.79 8.67 12.14
C SER A 147 -11.57 9.90 13.02
N GLY A 148 -11.38 11.08 12.43
CA GLY A 148 -11.27 12.35 13.17
C GLY A 148 -12.58 13.09 13.36
N THR A 149 -13.63 12.74 12.56
CA THR A 149 -14.96 13.36 12.70
C THR A 149 -15.85 12.66 13.72
N LEU A 150 -15.71 11.33 13.87
CA LEU A 150 -16.54 10.52 14.75
C LEU A 150 -15.90 10.30 16.13
N PHE A 151 -14.58 10.32 16.24
CA PHE A 151 -13.85 9.97 17.44
C PHE A 151 -13.04 11.17 17.96
N ASN A 152 -12.78 11.18 19.27
CA ASN A 152 -11.87 12.13 19.89
C ASN A 152 -10.43 11.74 19.55
N SER A 153 -9.87 12.32 18.50
CA SER A 153 -8.56 11.96 17.97
C SER A 153 -7.42 12.72 18.66
N VAL A 154 -6.57 11.99 19.34
CA VAL A 154 -5.25 12.46 19.82
C VAL A 154 -4.21 11.97 18.83
N GLN A 155 -3.25 12.84 18.49
CA GLN A 155 -2.23 12.50 17.50
C GLN A 155 -0.84 12.58 18.12
N TYR A 156 -0.01 11.55 17.87
CA TYR A 156 1.41 11.58 18.17
C TYR A 156 2.22 11.96 16.93
N THR A 157 3.40 12.51 17.16
CA THR A 157 4.35 12.92 16.13
C THR A 157 5.65 12.16 16.27
N VAL A 158 6.54 12.30 15.29
CA VAL A 158 7.93 11.87 15.44
C VAL A 158 8.72 12.82 16.33
N ASN A 159 9.82 12.34 16.89
CA ASN A 159 10.76 13.17 17.63
C ASN A 159 11.38 14.24 16.71
N ARG A 160 11.53 15.45 17.22
CA ARG A 160 11.99 16.60 16.41
C ARG A 160 13.43 16.50 15.95
N GLU A 161 14.30 15.87 16.73
CA GLU A 161 15.73 15.78 16.43
C GLU A 161 16.06 14.58 15.55
N THR A 162 15.45 13.42 15.86
CA THR A 162 15.73 12.16 15.17
C THR A 162 14.81 11.89 14.00
N GLU A 163 13.65 12.55 13.94
CA GLU A 163 12.54 12.30 13.00
C GLU A 163 12.03 10.85 13.04
N CYS A 164 12.33 10.12 14.13
CA CYS A 164 11.85 8.76 14.39
C CYS A 164 10.69 8.78 15.40
N LEU A 165 9.96 7.65 15.48
CA LEU A 165 8.92 7.47 16.48
C LEU A 165 9.48 7.64 17.88
N ASP A 166 8.81 8.48 18.67
CA ASP A 166 9.13 8.75 20.07
C ASP A 166 8.17 7.92 20.94
N TYR A 167 8.60 6.73 21.31
CA TYR A 167 7.76 5.80 22.08
C TYR A 167 7.46 6.33 23.50
N ASP A 168 8.35 7.11 24.08
CA ASP A 168 8.15 7.67 25.42
C ASP A 168 7.06 8.76 25.37
N GLU A 169 7.04 9.56 24.29
CA GLU A 169 5.97 10.53 24.05
C GLU A 169 4.64 9.85 23.74
N ILE A 170 4.65 8.74 22.96
CA ILE A 170 3.44 7.94 22.70
C ILE A 170 2.89 7.39 24.01
N GLU A 171 3.74 6.86 24.90
CA GLU A 171 3.35 6.38 26.22
C GLU A 171 2.77 7.49 27.09
N ARG A 172 3.42 8.64 27.13
CA ARG A 172 2.95 9.83 27.88
C ARG A 172 1.54 10.24 27.41
N LEU A 173 1.32 10.33 26.09
CA LEU A 173 0.01 10.67 25.53
C LEU A 173 -1.03 9.60 25.83
N ALA A 174 -0.69 8.32 25.74
CA ALA A 174 -1.57 7.21 26.09
C ALA A 174 -1.99 7.28 27.57
N GLN A 175 -1.05 7.53 28.48
CA GLN A 175 -1.34 7.69 29.92
C GLN A 175 -2.22 8.91 30.20
N GLN A 176 -1.99 10.01 29.52
CA GLN A 176 -2.74 11.25 29.68
C GLN A 176 -4.17 11.14 29.16
N HIS A 177 -4.37 10.55 27.98
CA HIS A 177 -5.66 10.57 27.27
C HIS A 177 -6.46 9.29 27.38
N LYS A 178 -5.86 8.19 27.86
CA LYS A 178 -6.50 6.87 28.04
C LYS A 178 -7.33 6.45 26.83
N PRO A 179 -6.72 6.37 25.62
CA PRO A 179 -7.46 5.99 24.43
C PRO A 179 -8.01 4.55 24.54
N LYS A 180 -9.11 4.27 23.87
CA LYS A 180 -9.62 2.89 23.71
C LYS A 180 -8.87 2.12 22.63
N LEU A 181 -8.33 2.84 21.63
CA LEU A 181 -7.59 2.26 20.51
C LEU A 181 -6.35 3.10 20.23
N ILE A 182 -5.20 2.45 20.17
CA ILE A 182 -3.96 3.01 19.64
C ILE A 182 -3.78 2.48 18.22
N ILE A 183 -3.52 3.38 17.26
CA ILE A 183 -3.30 3.05 15.86
C ILE A 183 -1.84 3.29 15.53
N CYS A 184 -1.16 2.28 15.03
CA CYS A 184 0.20 2.38 14.54
C CYS A 184 0.30 1.95 13.07
N GLY A 185 1.38 2.36 12.43
CA GLY A 185 1.56 2.22 10.98
C GLY A 185 1.70 3.58 10.32
N ALA A 186 2.20 3.61 9.10
CA ALA A 186 2.49 4.86 8.43
C ALA A 186 2.41 4.73 6.90
N SER A 187 2.10 5.87 6.27
CA SER A 187 2.15 6.06 4.81
C SER A 187 3.47 6.67 4.33
N ALA A 188 4.22 7.32 5.24
CA ALA A 188 5.42 8.06 4.89
C ALA A 188 6.46 8.05 6.04
N TYR A 189 6.72 6.88 6.62
CA TYR A 189 7.72 6.67 7.65
C TYR A 189 8.73 5.62 7.16
N SER A 190 10.01 5.96 7.19
CA SER A 190 11.07 5.19 6.53
C SER A 190 11.80 4.21 7.45
N ARG A 191 11.54 4.22 8.75
CA ARG A 191 12.25 3.41 9.73
C ARG A 191 11.41 2.22 10.21
N ILE A 192 12.04 1.29 10.90
CA ILE A 192 11.37 0.15 11.54
C ILE A 192 10.40 0.66 12.61
N ILE A 193 9.23 0.04 12.68
CA ILE A 193 8.22 0.25 13.73
C ILE A 193 8.34 -0.89 14.73
N ASP A 194 8.55 -0.55 16.01
CA ASP A 194 8.55 -1.49 17.12
C ASP A 194 7.12 -1.73 17.61
N PHE A 195 6.49 -2.77 17.06
CA PHE A 195 5.10 -3.13 17.40
C PHE A 195 4.99 -3.70 18.81
N GLU A 196 6.05 -4.36 19.33
CA GLU A 196 6.03 -4.90 20.69
C GLU A 196 5.98 -3.78 21.72
N LYS A 197 6.81 -2.73 21.55
CA LYS A 197 6.78 -1.56 22.43
C LYS A 197 5.43 -0.86 22.38
N LEU A 198 4.82 -0.73 21.20
CA LEU A 198 3.47 -0.16 21.05
C LEU A 198 2.39 -1.01 21.72
N SER A 199 2.51 -2.34 21.66
CA SER A 199 1.64 -3.27 22.37
C SER A 199 1.74 -3.12 23.89
N GLN A 200 2.96 -2.98 24.41
CA GLN A 200 3.18 -2.73 25.85
C GLN A 200 2.55 -1.40 26.28
N ILE A 201 2.71 -0.34 25.49
CA ILE A 201 2.07 0.96 25.76
C ILE A 201 0.53 0.82 25.76
N ALA A 202 -0.04 0.14 24.76
CA ALA A 202 -1.49 -0.07 24.69
C ALA A 202 -2.01 -0.83 25.91
N LYS A 203 -1.34 -1.93 26.29
CA LYS A 203 -1.69 -2.72 27.49
C LYS A 203 -1.58 -1.92 28.78
N SER A 204 -0.61 -1.01 28.91
CA SER A 204 -0.40 -0.19 30.12
C SER A 204 -1.59 0.74 30.44
N VAL A 205 -2.43 1.02 29.42
CA VAL A 205 -3.60 1.91 29.55
C VAL A 205 -4.94 1.18 29.29
N ASN A 206 -4.93 -0.15 29.14
CA ASN A 206 -6.07 -0.99 28.74
C ASN A 206 -6.66 -0.58 27.37
N ALA A 207 -5.83 -0.09 26.45
CA ALA A 207 -6.20 0.15 25.06
C ALA A 207 -5.96 -1.10 24.21
N LEU A 208 -6.71 -1.21 23.10
CA LEU A 208 -6.41 -2.15 22.03
C LEU A 208 -5.42 -1.54 21.03
N LEU A 209 -4.65 -2.39 20.34
CA LEU A 209 -3.68 -1.97 19.33
C LEU A 209 -4.16 -2.39 17.93
N LEU A 210 -4.29 -1.41 17.03
CA LEU A 210 -4.47 -1.61 15.60
C LEU A 210 -3.16 -1.31 14.88
N ALA A 211 -2.58 -2.29 14.20
CA ALA A 211 -1.42 -2.11 13.34
C ALA A 211 -1.83 -2.07 11.86
N ASP A 212 -1.75 -0.90 11.24
CA ASP A 212 -1.96 -0.71 9.81
C ASP A 212 -0.62 -0.91 9.07
N ILE A 213 -0.44 -2.10 8.50
CA ILE A 213 0.76 -2.47 7.75
C ILE A 213 0.64 -2.24 6.23
N ALA A 214 -0.35 -1.48 5.78
CA ALA A 214 -0.67 -1.34 4.35
C ALA A 214 0.56 -1.03 3.48
N HIS A 215 1.46 -0.17 3.94
CA HIS A 215 2.67 0.18 3.19
C HIS A 215 3.73 -0.91 3.21
N ILE A 216 3.86 -1.63 4.31
CA ILE A 216 4.94 -2.58 4.56
C ILE A 216 4.50 -4.05 4.52
N ALA A 217 3.26 -4.34 4.06
CA ALA A 217 2.70 -5.69 4.13
C ALA A 217 3.55 -6.76 3.42
N GLY A 218 4.16 -6.43 2.28
CA GLY A 218 5.08 -7.34 1.61
C GLY A 218 6.34 -7.62 2.42
N LEU A 219 6.89 -6.61 3.10
CA LEU A 219 8.06 -6.75 3.96
C LEU A 219 7.75 -7.56 5.22
N VAL A 220 6.58 -7.33 5.83
CA VAL A 220 6.10 -8.11 6.98
C VAL A 220 5.88 -9.58 6.58
N ALA A 221 5.22 -9.83 5.44
CA ALA A 221 4.96 -11.17 4.94
C ALA A 221 6.24 -12.00 4.68
N THR A 222 7.36 -11.34 4.42
CA THR A 222 8.66 -11.97 4.13
C THR A 222 9.64 -11.93 5.30
N GLY A 223 9.23 -11.39 6.46
CA GLY A 223 10.10 -11.27 7.63
C GLY A 223 11.19 -10.19 7.53
N LEU A 224 11.12 -9.32 6.50
CA LEU A 224 12.07 -8.21 6.31
C LEU A 224 11.70 -6.95 7.12
N HIS A 225 10.54 -6.95 7.74
CA HIS A 225 10.09 -6.02 8.77
C HIS A 225 9.43 -6.82 9.89
N PRO A 226 9.59 -6.44 11.18
CA PRO A 226 8.89 -7.08 12.28
C PRO A 226 7.39 -7.20 12.03
N SER A 227 6.81 -8.35 12.42
CA SER A 227 5.38 -8.62 12.29
C SER A 227 4.62 -8.16 13.53
N PRO A 228 3.48 -7.47 13.40
CA PRO A 228 2.62 -7.14 14.53
C PRO A 228 1.63 -8.27 14.90
N ILE A 229 1.58 -9.39 14.17
CA ILE A 229 0.52 -10.41 14.30
C ILE A 229 0.41 -10.97 15.72
N ASP A 230 1.53 -11.18 16.40
CA ASP A 230 1.54 -11.78 17.73
C ASP A 230 1.39 -10.74 18.87
N CYS A 231 1.40 -9.45 18.55
CA CYS A 231 1.38 -8.40 19.56
C CYS A 231 0.25 -7.37 19.41
N ALA A 232 -0.33 -7.22 18.22
CA ALA A 232 -1.47 -6.34 17.99
C ALA A 232 -2.81 -7.12 18.04
N ASP A 233 -3.87 -6.47 18.51
CA ASP A 233 -5.21 -7.05 18.54
C ASP A 233 -5.80 -7.16 17.13
N PHE A 234 -5.51 -6.16 16.30
CA PHE A 234 -5.93 -6.08 14.90
C PHE A 234 -4.77 -5.66 14.01
N VAL A 235 -4.69 -6.30 12.86
CA VAL A 235 -3.75 -5.93 11.81
C VAL A 235 -4.52 -5.68 10.53
N THR A 236 -4.43 -4.47 9.98
CA THR A 236 -5.06 -4.13 8.72
C THR A 236 -4.02 -3.91 7.62
N SER A 237 -4.42 -4.13 6.40
CA SER A 237 -3.58 -3.86 5.24
C SER A 237 -4.39 -3.51 3.99
N THR A 238 -3.71 -2.95 3.01
CA THR A 238 -4.08 -3.01 1.60
C THR A 238 -3.40 -4.18 0.93
N THR A 239 -3.90 -4.58 -0.24
CA THR A 239 -3.31 -5.68 -1.02
C THR A 239 -2.44 -5.22 -2.20
N HIS A 240 -2.44 -3.92 -2.54
CA HIS A 240 -1.96 -3.39 -3.81
C HIS A 240 -0.67 -2.54 -3.76
N LYS A 241 0.04 -2.53 -2.61
CA LYS A 241 1.31 -1.78 -2.46
C LYS A 241 2.50 -2.74 -2.54
N THR A 242 3.31 -2.86 -1.48
CA THR A 242 4.41 -3.83 -1.44
C THR A 242 3.96 -5.29 -1.61
N LEU A 243 2.72 -5.62 -1.24
CA LEU A 243 2.15 -6.96 -1.41
C LEU A 243 1.82 -7.31 -2.88
N ARG A 244 1.80 -6.32 -3.80
CA ARG A 244 1.66 -6.48 -5.24
C ARG A 244 0.40 -7.23 -5.69
N GLY A 245 -0.72 -7.05 -4.99
CA GLY A 245 -2.03 -7.62 -5.31
C GLY A 245 -3.01 -6.62 -5.91
N PRO A 246 -4.28 -7.02 -6.09
CA PRO A 246 -5.34 -6.14 -6.57
C PRO A 246 -5.64 -5.04 -5.56
N ARG A 247 -6.28 -3.95 -6.00
CA ARG A 247 -6.77 -2.93 -5.08
C ARG A 247 -7.85 -3.50 -4.16
N GLY A 248 -7.58 -3.47 -2.86
CA GLY A 248 -8.45 -4.02 -1.82
C GLY A 248 -7.83 -3.87 -0.45
N GLY A 249 -8.55 -4.29 0.57
CA GLY A 249 -8.10 -4.34 1.96
C GLY A 249 -8.20 -5.74 2.55
N LEU A 250 -7.64 -5.92 3.72
CA LEU A 250 -7.77 -7.12 4.54
C LEU A 250 -7.65 -6.76 6.02
N ILE A 251 -8.20 -7.61 6.88
CA ILE A 251 -8.09 -7.51 8.33
C ILE A 251 -7.66 -8.86 8.85
N MET A 252 -6.68 -8.86 9.74
CA MET A 252 -6.25 -10.02 10.49
C MET A 252 -6.43 -9.77 11.98
N SER A 253 -6.73 -10.81 12.75
CA SER A 253 -6.89 -10.70 14.19
C SER A 253 -6.66 -12.04 14.87
N SER A 254 -6.67 -12.05 16.22
CA SER A 254 -6.85 -13.29 16.98
C SER A 254 -8.23 -13.90 16.72
N ALA A 255 -8.39 -15.18 17.04
CA ALA A 255 -9.68 -15.88 16.94
C ALA A 255 -10.77 -15.26 17.82
N GLU A 256 -10.41 -14.63 18.94
CA GLU A 256 -11.33 -13.95 19.85
C GLU A 256 -12.10 -12.81 19.18
N HIS A 257 -11.43 -12.06 18.29
CA HIS A 257 -12.02 -10.90 17.61
C HIS A 257 -12.70 -11.24 16.29
N ALA A 258 -12.53 -12.44 15.77
CA ALA A 258 -12.98 -12.88 14.46
C ALA A 258 -14.45 -12.52 14.17
N LEU A 259 -15.36 -12.93 15.05
CA LEU A 259 -16.80 -12.72 14.85
C LEU A 259 -17.18 -11.22 14.88
N LYS A 260 -16.49 -10.40 15.69
CA LYS A 260 -16.75 -8.95 15.75
C LYS A 260 -16.36 -8.29 14.43
N ILE A 261 -15.19 -8.65 13.89
CA ILE A 261 -14.68 -8.13 12.61
C ILE A 261 -15.59 -8.55 11.46
N ASP A 262 -15.94 -9.83 11.38
CA ASP A 262 -16.80 -10.34 10.31
C ASP A 262 -18.16 -9.63 10.31
N ARG A 263 -18.77 -9.43 11.48
CA ARG A 263 -20.03 -8.70 11.62
C ARG A 263 -19.89 -7.21 11.30
N ALA A 264 -18.76 -6.58 11.62
CA ALA A 264 -18.52 -5.18 11.31
C ALA A 264 -18.36 -4.96 9.78
N ILE A 265 -17.79 -5.93 9.08
CA ILE A 265 -17.74 -5.91 7.62
C ILE A 265 -19.15 -6.21 7.05
N MET A 266 -19.68 -7.39 7.30
CA MET A 266 -20.97 -7.82 6.78
C MET A 266 -21.83 -8.39 7.91
N PRO A 267 -22.99 -7.78 8.22
CA PRO A 267 -23.69 -6.71 7.48
C PRO A 267 -23.39 -5.27 7.94
N GLY A 268 -22.41 -5.06 8.81
CA GLY A 268 -22.25 -3.79 9.53
C GLY A 268 -21.90 -2.60 8.60
N MET A 269 -21.07 -2.81 7.59
CA MET A 269 -20.52 -1.72 6.79
C MET A 269 -20.58 -1.97 5.27
N GLN A 270 -20.45 -3.23 4.85
CA GLN A 270 -20.50 -3.65 3.44
C GLN A 270 -21.69 -4.59 3.20
N GLY A 271 -22.11 -4.67 1.92
CA GLY A 271 -23.02 -5.68 1.40
C GLY A 271 -22.25 -6.74 0.62
N GLY A 272 -22.61 -6.94 -0.67
CA GLY A 272 -21.97 -7.93 -1.54
C GLY A 272 -20.45 -7.72 -1.69
N PRO A 273 -19.63 -8.71 -1.38
CA PRO A 273 -18.19 -8.63 -1.58
C PRO A 273 -17.83 -8.65 -3.07
N LEU A 274 -16.69 -8.09 -3.44
CA LEU A 274 -16.15 -8.10 -4.79
C LEU A 274 -15.43 -9.44 -5.03
N MET A 275 -16.18 -10.46 -5.50
CA MET A 275 -15.65 -11.82 -5.60
C MET A 275 -14.50 -11.98 -6.59
N ASN A 276 -14.49 -11.20 -7.68
CA ASN A 276 -13.37 -11.10 -8.60
C ASN A 276 -12.10 -10.55 -7.92
N THR A 277 -12.25 -9.53 -7.08
CA THR A 277 -11.13 -8.97 -6.30
C THR A 277 -10.64 -9.96 -5.25
N ILE A 278 -11.55 -10.72 -4.60
CA ILE A 278 -11.16 -11.76 -3.62
C ILE A 278 -10.37 -12.87 -4.33
N ALA A 279 -10.81 -13.32 -5.50
CA ALA A 279 -10.05 -14.28 -6.30
C ALA A 279 -8.67 -13.74 -6.69
N ALA A 280 -8.59 -12.47 -7.08
CA ALA A 280 -7.32 -11.82 -7.38
C ALA A 280 -6.40 -11.69 -6.14
N LYS A 281 -6.96 -11.46 -4.94
CA LYS A 281 -6.22 -11.55 -3.66
C LYS A 281 -5.67 -12.95 -3.44
N ALA A 282 -6.47 -14.00 -3.71
CA ALA A 282 -6.00 -15.38 -3.58
C ALA A 282 -4.81 -15.68 -4.51
N VAL A 283 -4.81 -15.15 -5.74
CA VAL A 283 -3.67 -15.25 -6.67
C VAL A 283 -2.45 -14.52 -6.10
N ALA A 284 -2.61 -13.27 -5.69
CA ALA A 284 -1.51 -12.46 -5.14
C ALA A 284 -0.89 -13.08 -3.89
N PHE A 285 -1.70 -13.64 -2.99
CA PHE A 285 -1.19 -14.34 -1.80
C PHE A 285 -0.44 -15.63 -2.17
N HIS A 286 -0.87 -16.33 -3.23
CA HIS A 286 -0.11 -17.47 -3.74
C HIS A 286 1.26 -17.05 -4.26
N GLU A 287 1.33 -15.97 -5.02
CA GLU A 287 2.61 -15.40 -5.49
C GLU A 287 3.49 -14.96 -4.32
N ALA A 288 2.89 -14.32 -3.30
CA ALA A 288 3.61 -13.86 -2.12
C ALA A 288 4.14 -15.00 -1.22
N LEU A 289 3.58 -16.19 -1.31
CA LEU A 289 4.05 -17.39 -0.62
C LEU A 289 5.24 -18.08 -1.31
N GLN A 290 5.66 -17.63 -2.51
CA GLN A 290 6.79 -18.21 -3.22
C GLN A 290 8.13 -17.65 -2.71
N PRO A 291 9.22 -18.46 -2.71
CA PRO A 291 10.55 -17.98 -2.29
C PRO A 291 11.03 -16.75 -3.08
N SER A 292 10.71 -16.66 -4.35
CA SER A 292 11.05 -15.51 -5.21
C SER A 292 10.44 -14.18 -4.73
N PHE A 293 9.38 -14.23 -3.94
CA PHE A 293 8.79 -13.03 -3.37
C PHE A 293 9.65 -12.43 -2.25
N VAL A 294 10.37 -13.27 -1.50
CA VAL A 294 11.36 -12.80 -0.50
C VAL A 294 12.51 -12.05 -1.20
N GLU A 295 13.03 -12.61 -2.28
CA GLU A 295 14.07 -11.98 -3.10
C GLU A 295 13.60 -10.65 -3.67
N TYR A 296 12.37 -10.61 -4.18
CA TYR A 296 11.74 -9.39 -4.69
C TYR A 296 11.61 -8.31 -3.61
N GLN A 297 11.14 -8.65 -2.41
CA GLN A 297 11.00 -7.70 -1.31
C GLN A 297 12.39 -7.21 -0.81
N GLN A 298 13.39 -8.07 -0.80
CA GLN A 298 14.77 -7.66 -0.49
C GLN A 298 15.31 -6.67 -1.54
N GLN A 299 15.04 -6.91 -2.81
CA GLN A 299 15.43 -5.99 -3.89
C GLN A 299 14.71 -4.64 -3.77
N ILE A 300 13.46 -4.60 -3.30
CA ILE A 300 12.75 -3.34 -3.01
C ILE A 300 13.54 -2.52 -1.98
N ILE A 301 13.96 -3.13 -0.87
CA ILE A 301 14.75 -2.44 0.16
C ILE A 301 16.11 -1.98 -0.40
N ASN A 302 16.80 -2.85 -1.13
CA ASN A 302 18.09 -2.52 -1.72
C ASN A 302 17.98 -1.31 -2.67
N ASN A 303 16.98 -1.30 -3.53
CA ASN A 303 16.70 -0.19 -4.43
C ASN A 303 16.35 1.10 -3.67
N ALA A 304 15.50 1.03 -2.65
CA ALA A 304 15.17 2.20 -1.82
C ALA A 304 16.41 2.80 -1.16
N ARG A 305 17.28 1.95 -0.59
CA ARG A 305 18.56 2.37 0.00
C ARG A 305 19.51 2.97 -1.04
N ALA A 306 19.59 2.37 -2.23
CA ALA A 306 20.43 2.88 -3.30
C ALA A 306 19.99 4.28 -3.74
N ILE A 307 18.68 4.51 -3.90
CA ILE A 307 18.12 5.82 -4.22
C ILE A 307 18.43 6.82 -3.10
N ALA A 308 18.17 6.49 -1.84
CA ALA A 308 18.40 7.38 -0.69
C ALA A 308 19.87 7.77 -0.56
N ASN A 309 20.79 6.81 -0.68
CA ASN A 309 22.24 7.04 -0.60
C ASN A 309 22.74 7.93 -1.74
N GLU A 310 22.23 7.74 -2.95
CA GLU A 310 22.61 8.58 -4.09
C GLU A 310 22.11 10.02 -3.92
N PHE A 311 20.90 10.24 -3.39
CA PHE A 311 20.44 11.59 -3.01
C PHE A 311 21.35 12.24 -1.96
N ILE A 312 21.75 11.48 -0.93
CA ILE A 312 22.68 11.97 0.09
C ILE A 312 24.02 12.39 -0.55
N SER A 313 24.56 11.59 -1.48
CA SER A 313 25.81 11.90 -2.18
C SER A 313 25.74 13.20 -3.00
N LEU A 314 24.54 13.55 -3.49
CA LEU A 314 24.24 14.80 -4.21
C LEU A 314 23.90 15.98 -3.27
N GLY A 315 24.04 15.78 -1.94
CA GLY A 315 23.82 16.82 -0.93
C GLY A 315 22.35 17.08 -0.60
N TYR A 316 21.45 16.11 -0.83
CA TYR A 316 20.09 16.17 -0.34
C TYR A 316 19.99 15.63 1.10
N ARG A 317 19.09 16.17 1.89
CA ARG A 317 18.72 15.62 3.19
C ARG A 317 17.60 14.57 3.02
N ILE A 318 17.79 13.42 3.64
CA ILE A 318 16.76 12.41 3.76
C ILE A 318 16.17 12.45 5.16
N VAL A 319 14.84 12.53 5.27
CA VAL A 319 14.13 12.52 6.56
C VAL A 319 14.50 11.25 7.33
N ALA A 320 14.72 11.38 8.63
CA ALA A 320 15.21 10.33 9.52
C ALA A 320 16.56 9.69 9.07
N GLY A 321 17.33 10.38 8.21
CA GLY A 321 18.68 9.97 7.81
C GLY A 321 18.78 8.76 6.89
N GLY A 322 17.65 8.26 6.31
CA GLY A 322 17.67 7.12 5.39
C GLY A 322 16.42 6.24 5.44
N THR A 323 16.53 4.99 4.99
CA THR A 323 15.40 4.06 4.96
C THR A 323 15.77 2.63 5.32
N ASP A 324 14.86 1.98 6.05
CA ASP A 324 14.89 0.55 6.38
C ASP A 324 13.84 -0.25 5.59
N ASN A 325 12.98 0.44 4.81
CA ASN A 325 11.90 -0.17 4.06
C ASN A 325 11.90 0.26 2.58
N HIS A 326 10.73 0.36 1.94
CA HIS A 326 10.54 0.60 0.51
C HIS A 326 10.42 2.08 0.12
N LEU A 327 10.41 3.01 1.09
CA LEU A 327 10.17 4.43 0.86
C LEU A 327 11.03 5.32 1.76
N PHE A 328 11.13 6.57 1.37
CA PHE A 328 11.69 7.65 2.19
C PHE A 328 11.20 9.00 1.69
N ILE A 329 11.49 10.06 2.44
CA ILE A 329 11.19 11.45 2.08
C ILE A 329 12.49 12.19 1.87
N VAL A 330 12.59 12.87 0.71
CA VAL A 330 13.69 13.80 0.40
C VAL A 330 13.24 15.20 0.78
N ASP A 331 14.02 15.87 1.61
CA ASP A 331 13.83 17.28 1.93
C ASP A 331 14.44 18.17 0.85
N LEU A 332 13.62 19.02 0.25
CA LEU A 332 14.00 19.95 -0.82
C LEU A 332 14.29 21.38 -0.32
N THR A 333 14.23 21.62 1.00
CA THR A 333 14.41 22.95 1.57
C THR A 333 15.76 23.58 1.16
N ALA A 334 16.84 22.81 1.23
CA ALA A 334 18.19 23.28 0.84
C ALA A 334 18.34 23.55 -0.67
N LYS A 335 17.45 23.00 -1.49
CA LYS A 335 17.40 23.24 -2.95
C LYS A 335 16.46 24.40 -3.32
N ASN A 336 15.85 25.04 -2.34
CA ASN A 336 14.95 26.19 -2.49
C ASN A 336 13.77 25.97 -3.44
N ILE A 337 13.28 24.73 -3.54
CA ILE A 337 12.10 24.33 -4.33
C ILE A 337 11.03 23.71 -3.41
N SER A 338 9.75 23.95 -3.70
CA SER A 338 8.65 23.25 -2.99
C SER A 338 8.39 21.86 -3.55
N GLY A 339 7.83 20.97 -2.73
CA GLY A 339 7.39 19.66 -3.21
C GLY A 339 6.42 19.74 -4.38
N LEU A 340 5.50 20.71 -4.37
CA LEU A 340 4.55 20.95 -5.47
C LEU A 340 5.26 21.29 -6.78
N LYS A 341 6.27 22.18 -6.76
CA LYS A 341 7.00 22.54 -7.97
C LYS A 341 7.84 21.36 -8.49
N ALA A 342 8.47 20.63 -7.58
CA ALA A 342 9.25 19.43 -7.94
C ALA A 342 8.35 18.34 -8.53
N ASP A 343 7.18 18.06 -7.92
CA ASP A 343 6.18 17.09 -8.40
C ASP A 343 5.74 17.41 -9.84
N ASN A 344 5.33 18.67 -10.10
CA ASN A 344 4.90 19.10 -11.42
C ASN A 344 6.03 19.00 -12.49
N ALA A 345 7.26 19.34 -12.13
CA ALA A 345 8.40 19.27 -13.06
C ALA A 345 8.78 17.81 -13.35
N LEU A 346 8.77 16.95 -12.34
CA LEU A 346 9.06 15.52 -12.47
C LEU A 346 8.01 14.81 -13.32
N GLU A 347 6.72 15.12 -13.13
CA GLU A 347 5.64 14.59 -13.99
C GLU A 347 5.85 14.97 -15.46
N LYS A 348 6.19 16.23 -15.74
CA LYS A 348 6.52 16.69 -17.12
C LYS A 348 7.72 15.91 -17.69
N ALA A 349 8.68 15.55 -16.86
CA ALA A 349 9.85 14.77 -17.24
C ALA A 349 9.62 13.25 -17.28
N GLY A 350 8.37 12.77 -17.08
CA GLY A 350 8.02 11.36 -17.09
C GLY A 350 8.49 10.58 -15.88
N ILE A 351 8.64 11.24 -14.74
CA ILE A 351 9.01 10.64 -13.45
C ILE A 351 7.91 10.94 -12.44
N ASN A 352 7.23 9.91 -11.95
CA ASN A 352 6.12 10.04 -11.01
C ASN A 352 6.59 9.78 -9.58
N ILE A 353 6.38 10.77 -8.71
CA ILE A 353 6.62 10.71 -7.26
C ILE A 353 5.37 11.25 -6.52
N THR A 354 5.47 11.44 -5.22
CA THR A 354 4.42 12.12 -4.46
C THR A 354 5.04 13.24 -3.65
N ARG A 355 4.53 14.48 -3.80
CA ARG A 355 4.88 15.55 -2.85
C ARG A 355 4.50 15.14 -1.43
N SER A 356 5.31 15.49 -0.45
CA SER A 356 5.12 15.11 0.95
C SER A 356 5.57 16.22 1.89
N CYS A 357 4.85 16.42 2.98
CA CYS A 357 5.39 17.19 4.09
C CYS A 357 6.63 16.48 4.64
N ILE A 358 7.59 17.26 5.09
CA ILE A 358 8.61 16.79 6.03
C ILE A 358 8.08 16.96 7.46
N PRO A 359 8.59 16.23 8.45
CA PRO A 359 8.24 16.47 9.84
C PRO A 359 8.47 17.95 10.21
N PHE A 360 7.50 18.56 10.91
CA PHE A 360 7.53 19.98 11.30
C PHE A 360 7.68 20.96 10.13
N ASP A 361 7.13 20.62 8.99
CA ASP A 361 7.18 21.41 7.76
C ASP A 361 6.65 22.85 8.00
N THR A 362 7.38 23.84 7.52
CA THR A 362 7.00 25.25 7.62
C THR A 362 6.16 25.73 6.45
N ARG A 363 6.12 24.97 5.36
CA ARG A 363 5.27 25.27 4.20
C ARG A 363 3.87 24.72 4.40
N LYS A 364 2.94 25.30 3.66
CA LYS A 364 1.54 24.85 3.69
C LYS A 364 1.40 23.41 3.18
N PRO A 365 0.43 22.62 3.69
CA PRO A 365 0.28 21.20 3.34
C PRO A 365 0.09 20.92 1.83
N TRP A 366 -0.38 21.89 1.06
CA TRP A 366 -0.54 21.74 -0.39
C TRP A 366 0.72 22.10 -1.19
N GLU A 367 1.69 22.82 -0.60
CA GLU A 367 2.99 23.13 -1.22
C GLU A 367 4.06 22.12 -0.86
N THR A 368 4.13 21.75 0.42
CA THR A 368 5.10 20.83 1.04
C THR A 368 6.57 21.23 0.83
N SER A 369 7.47 20.70 1.65
CA SER A 369 8.93 20.91 1.49
C SER A 369 9.67 19.68 1.00
N GLY A 370 8.98 18.55 0.84
CA GLY A 370 9.58 17.29 0.44
C GLY A 370 8.85 16.57 -0.69
N ILE A 371 9.51 15.52 -1.15
CA ILE A 371 8.95 14.50 -2.04
C ILE A 371 9.12 13.13 -1.40
N ARG A 372 8.08 12.29 -1.47
CA ARG A 372 8.15 10.88 -1.06
C ARG A 372 8.47 10.01 -2.25
N VAL A 373 9.49 9.18 -2.12
CA VAL A 373 10.02 8.28 -3.14
C VAL A 373 9.91 6.85 -2.65
N GLY A 374 9.51 5.93 -3.52
CA GLY A 374 9.40 4.51 -3.23
C GLY A 374 9.87 3.64 -4.39
N SER A 375 10.30 2.44 -4.10
CA SER A 375 10.94 1.53 -5.05
C SER A 375 10.10 0.35 -5.57
N PRO A 376 8.87 0.05 -5.09
CA PRO A 376 8.18 -1.19 -5.48
C PRO A 376 7.94 -1.33 -6.99
N ALA A 377 7.42 -0.28 -7.64
CA ALA A 377 7.05 -0.32 -9.05
C ALA A 377 8.27 -0.51 -9.99
N VAL A 378 9.37 0.21 -9.75
CA VAL A 378 10.62 0.05 -10.53
C VAL A 378 11.27 -1.31 -10.28
N THR A 379 11.17 -1.84 -9.05
CA THR A 379 11.66 -3.20 -8.74
C THR A 379 10.84 -4.26 -9.46
N THR A 380 9.52 -4.10 -9.55
CA THR A 380 8.66 -5.03 -10.32
C THR A 380 9.01 -5.06 -11.80
N ARG A 381 9.49 -3.96 -12.36
CA ARG A 381 10.01 -3.90 -13.74
C ARG A 381 11.37 -4.60 -13.91
N GLY A 382 12.03 -5.02 -12.82
CA GLY A 382 13.35 -5.66 -12.87
C GLY A 382 14.53 -4.71 -12.76
N MET A 383 14.31 -3.45 -12.43
CA MET A 383 15.38 -2.48 -12.20
C MET A 383 16.10 -2.80 -10.87
N GLN A 384 17.42 -2.56 -10.87
CA GLN A 384 18.33 -2.83 -9.75
C GLN A 384 19.09 -1.56 -9.35
N GLU A 385 19.96 -1.64 -8.35
CA GLU A 385 20.63 -0.50 -7.70
C GLU A 385 21.35 0.44 -8.67
N GLN A 386 21.99 -0.08 -9.72
CA GLN A 386 22.66 0.76 -10.72
C GLN A 386 21.68 1.67 -11.47
N HIS A 387 20.47 1.17 -11.78
CA HIS A 387 19.44 1.95 -12.46
C HIS A 387 18.84 3.00 -11.51
N MET A 388 18.83 2.71 -10.20
CA MET A 388 18.38 3.67 -9.18
C MET A 388 19.25 4.92 -9.14
N LYS A 389 20.58 4.75 -9.29
CA LYS A 389 21.51 5.89 -9.40
C LYS A 389 21.21 6.74 -10.63
N GLU A 390 21.02 6.11 -11.79
CA GLU A 390 20.64 6.82 -13.01
C GLU A 390 19.34 7.62 -12.82
N ILE A 391 18.33 7.03 -12.21
CA ILE A 391 17.05 7.69 -11.91
C ILE A 391 17.26 8.90 -11.00
N VAL A 392 18.10 8.80 -9.98
CA VAL A 392 18.37 9.94 -9.06
C VAL A 392 19.05 11.08 -9.80
N HIS A 393 19.99 10.80 -10.71
CA HIS A 393 20.60 11.86 -11.53
C HIS A 393 19.58 12.54 -12.46
N LEU A 394 18.62 11.77 -13.03
CA LEU A 394 17.53 12.38 -13.80
C LEU A 394 16.66 13.30 -12.93
N ILE A 395 16.36 12.88 -11.69
CA ILE A 395 15.58 13.69 -10.74
C ILE A 395 16.35 14.95 -10.33
N ASP A 396 17.63 14.85 -10.05
CA ASP A 396 18.50 16.00 -9.71
C ASP A 396 18.56 17.01 -10.85
N ASP A 397 18.70 16.54 -12.10
CA ASP A 397 18.65 17.37 -13.29
C ASP A 397 17.29 18.08 -13.45
N VAL A 398 16.17 17.39 -13.19
CA VAL A 398 14.84 18.00 -13.18
C VAL A 398 14.74 19.09 -12.10
N ILE A 399 15.20 18.83 -10.89
CA ILE A 399 15.14 19.78 -9.78
C ILE A 399 15.96 21.04 -10.08
N LYS A 400 17.15 20.88 -10.66
CA LYS A 400 18.03 22.00 -11.07
C LYS A 400 17.45 22.85 -12.20
N HIS A 401 16.63 22.25 -13.07
CA HIS A 401 16.13 22.88 -14.28
C HIS A 401 14.59 22.88 -14.35
N HIS A 402 13.92 22.91 -13.20
CA HIS A 402 12.48 22.70 -13.05
C HIS A 402 11.58 23.68 -13.84
N ASP A 403 12.09 24.85 -14.22
CA ASP A 403 11.38 25.85 -15.02
C ASP A 403 11.80 25.83 -16.52
N ASN A 404 12.61 24.84 -16.97
CA ASN A 404 13.11 24.76 -18.35
C ASN A 404 12.46 23.59 -19.12
N ASP A 405 11.37 23.86 -19.83
CA ASP A 405 10.60 22.83 -20.55
C ASP A 405 11.43 22.09 -21.63
N VAL A 406 12.47 22.70 -22.19
CA VAL A 406 13.36 22.03 -23.16
C VAL A 406 14.18 20.93 -22.47
N VAL A 407 14.76 21.26 -21.32
CA VAL A 407 15.51 20.29 -20.50
C VAL A 407 14.61 19.19 -20.00
N LEU A 408 13.42 19.53 -19.47
CA LEU A 408 12.45 18.54 -19.00
C LEU A 408 12.02 17.58 -20.12
N SER A 409 11.80 18.09 -21.33
CA SER A 409 11.47 17.26 -22.50
C SER A 409 12.62 16.31 -22.87
N ALA A 410 13.87 16.76 -22.80
CA ALA A 410 15.03 15.90 -23.05
C ALA A 410 15.17 14.81 -21.98
N ILE A 411 14.92 15.13 -20.70
CA ILE A 411 14.91 14.14 -19.60
C ILE A 411 13.78 13.13 -19.80
N LYS A 412 12.59 13.56 -20.23
CA LYS A 412 11.48 12.65 -20.55
C LYS A 412 11.87 11.59 -21.57
N VAL A 413 12.64 11.95 -22.59
CA VAL A 413 13.15 10.97 -23.58
C VAL A 413 14.10 9.97 -22.92
N LYS A 414 14.99 10.42 -22.01
CA LYS A 414 15.88 9.53 -21.27
C LYS A 414 15.09 8.58 -20.37
N ALA A 415 14.11 9.10 -19.62
CA ALA A 415 13.25 8.31 -18.76
C ALA A 415 12.50 7.22 -19.56
N ARG A 416 11.93 7.58 -20.71
CA ARG A 416 11.26 6.63 -21.61
C ARG A 416 12.22 5.55 -22.14
N ASN A 417 13.43 5.93 -22.53
CA ASN A 417 14.42 4.99 -23.02
C ASN A 417 14.89 4.01 -21.94
N LEU A 418 15.02 4.46 -20.68
CA LEU A 418 15.30 3.58 -19.55
C LEU A 418 14.13 2.61 -19.33
N CYS A 419 12.89 3.11 -19.31
CA CYS A 419 11.69 2.30 -19.16
C CYS A 419 11.55 1.24 -20.25
N ALA A 420 11.89 1.53 -21.49
CA ALA A 420 11.83 0.59 -22.62
C ALA A 420 12.75 -0.63 -22.46
N GLN A 421 13.81 -0.54 -21.63
CA GLN A 421 14.68 -1.67 -21.32
C GLN A 421 14.06 -2.61 -20.29
N PHE A 422 13.03 -2.16 -19.58
CA PHE A 422 12.35 -2.85 -18.49
C PHE A 422 10.83 -2.82 -18.69
N PRO A 423 10.29 -3.49 -19.72
CA PRO A 423 8.85 -3.48 -20.01
C PRO A 423 8.04 -4.05 -18.84
N ILE A 424 6.81 -3.57 -18.68
CA ILE A 424 5.88 -4.13 -17.70
C ILE A 424 5.30 -5.42 -18.29
N ASN A 425 5.59 -6.54 -17.67
CA ASN A 425 5.05 -7.84 -18.09
C ASN A 425 3.62 -8.01 -17.56
N LEU A 426 2.64 -7.48 -18.28
CA LEU A 426 1.21 -7.60 -18.00
C LEU A 426 0.59 -8.79 -18.71
#